data_245bb249de89e6fc85a688adeeed59f5
#
_entry.id   245bb249de89e6fc85a688adeeed59f5
#
_cell.length_a   1.000
_cell.length_b   1.000
_cell.length_c   1.000
_cell.angle_alpha   90.00
_cell.angle_beta   90.00
_cell.angle_gamma   90.00
#
_symmetry.space_group_name_H-M   'P 1'
#
loop_
_entity.id
_entity.type
_entity.pdbx_description
1 polymer ?
#
loop_
_entity_poly.entity_id
_entity_poly.type
_entity_poly.pdbx_seq_one_letter_code
_entity_poly.pdbx_strand_id
1 'polypeptide(L)'
;LSRLTTHQKEVIADVTRKYNVASQQISSLAEEKKNLNKKVTLAAQLDATNINIFAANKRGKKAKKVKDVVKLKINFTIVKNITAETGERTLYVRITKPDNGVLSKSDSNTFPYENRELVYSIKKYIEYNGEEQNVTVYWDVEEFLYAGSYRVDIFSDGTLIGSQSFNLD
;
A
#
# COMPACT_ATOMS: atom_id res chain seq x y z
N LEU A 1 56.94 -25.99 -26.36
CA LEU A 1 56.29 -26.17 -25.05
C LEU A 1 55.86 -24.85 -24.43
N SER A 2 56.71 -23.80 -24.44
CA SER A 2 56.33 -22.49 -23.87
C SER A 2 55.24 -21.81 -24.69
N ARG A 3 55.21 -21.99 -26.01
CA ARG A 3 54.11 -21.48 -26.87
C ARG A 3 52.77 -22.11 -26.55
N LEU A 4 52.75 -23.44 -26.36
CA LEU A 4 51.53 -24.13 -26.00
C LEU A 4 51.01 -23.69 -24.63
N THR A 5 51.90 -23.55 -23.68
CA THR A 5 51.52 -23.11 -22.33
C THR A 5 50.94 -21.68 -22.36
N THR A 6 51.58 -20.77 -23.13
CA THR A 6 51.09 -19.40 -23.29
C THR A 6 49.73 -19.39 -23.98
N HIS A 7 49.55 -20.18 -25.05
CA HIS A 7 48.30 -20.28 -25.76
C HIS A 7 47.17 -20.84 -24.86
N GLN A 8 47.47 -21.86 -24.08
CA GLN A 8 46.51 -22.44 -23.14
C GLN A 8 46.09 -21.41 -22.07
N LYS A 9 47.04 -20.63 -21.55
CA LYS A 9 46.74 -19.57 -20.59
C LYS A 9 45.86 -18.50 -21.22
N GLU A 10 46.11 -18.11 -22.45
CA GLU A 10 45.28 -17.13 -23.16
C GLU A 10 43.85 -17.65 -23.38
N VAL A 11 43.70 -18.92 -23.78
CA VAL A 11 42.39 -19.53 -23.97
C VAL A 11 41.61 -19.60 -22.65
N ILE A 12 42.27 -20.02 -21.58
CA ILE A 12 41.65 -20.10 -20.25
C ILE A 12 41.21 -18.69 -19.79
N ALA A 13 42.07 -17.70 -19.95
CA ALA A 13 41.73 -16.32 -19.57
C ALA A 13 40.56 -15.79 -20.40
N ASP A 14 40.54 -16.09 -21.70
CA ASP A 14 39.46 -15.66 -22.59
C ASP A 14 38.12 -16.34 -22.23
N VAL A 15 38.10 -17.65 -21.96
CA VAL A 15 36.95 -18.39 -21.56
C VAL A 15 36.40 -17.87 -20.21
N THR A 16 37.28 -17.64 -19.25
CA THR A 16 36.89 -17.12 -17.94
C THR A 16 36.30 -15.71 -18.09
N ARG A 17 36.88 -14.85 -18.91
CA ARG A 17 36.36 -13.51 -19.17
C ARG A 17 34.97 -13.58 -19.80
N LYS A 18 34.75 -14.42 -20.80
CA LYS A 18 33.46 -14.61 -21.46
C LYS A 18 32.41 -15.14 -20.46
N TYR A 19 32.78 -16.07 -19.62
CA TYR A 19 31.90 -16.59 -18.58
C TYR A 19 31.48 -15.49 -17.60
N ASN A 20 32.40 -14.69 -17.13
CA ASN A 20 32.13 -13.59 -16.20
C ASN A 20 31.22 -12.55 -16.84
N VAL A 21 31.44 -12.18 -18.10
CA VAL A 21 30.58 -11.24 -18.82
C VAL A 21 29.18 -11.81 -18.98
N ALA A 22 29.05 -13.07 -19.35
CA ALA A 22 27.75 -13.73 -19.46
C ALA A 22 27.01 -13.78 -18.12
N SER A 23 27.71 -14.10 -17.02
CA SER A 23 27.12 -14.09 -15.67
C SER A 23 26.66 -12.69 -15.27
N GLN A 24 27.42 -11.65 -15.54
CA GLN A 24 27.04 -10.28 -15.27
C GLN A 24 25.81 -9.86 -16.08
N GLN A 25 25.77 -10.21 -17.36
CA GLN A 25 24.62 -9.93 -18.22
C GLN A 25 23.34 -10.62 -17.71
N ILE A 26 23.44 -11.88 -17.30
CA ILE A 26 22.31 -12.61 -16.73
C ILE A 26 21.82 -11.94 -15.45
N SER A 27 22.72 -11.54 -14.57
CA SER A 27 22.35 -10.82 -13.34
C SER A 27 21.69 -9.48 -13.65
N SER A 28 22.23 -8.71 -14.60
CA SER A 28 21.65 -7.43 -15.00
C SER A 28 20.28 -7.60 -15.61
N LEU A 29 20.06 -8.60 -16.46
CA LEU A 29 18.75 -8.90 -17.05
C LEU A 29 17.75 -9.32 -15.97
N ALA A 30 18.17 -10.11 -15.01
CA ALA A 30 17.31 -10.52 -13.90
C ALA A 30 16.91 -9.32 -13.04
N GLU A 31 17.83 -8.39 -12.77
CA GLU A 31 17.53 -7.15 -12.04
C GLU A 31 16.60 -6.24 -12.83
N GLU A 32 16.84 -6.06 -14.12
CA GLU A 32 15.98 -5.26 -14.99
C GLU A 32 14.56 -5.84 -15.03
N LYS A 33 14.44 -7.15 -15.20
CA LYS A 33 13.13 -7.83 -15.21
C LYS A 33 12.42 -7.64 -13.88
N LYS A 34 13.12 -7.77 -12.76
CA LYS A 34 12.57 -7.55 -11.43
C LYS A 34 12.12 -6.10 -11.25
N ASN A 35 12.91 -5.15 -11.69
CA ASN A 35 12.57 -3.72 -11.63
C ASN A 35 11.39 -3.39 -12.54
N LEU A 36 11.32 -3.94 -13.74
CA LEU A 36 10.20 -3.77 -14.65
C LEU A 36 8.91 -4.35 -14.05
N ASN A 37 8.97 -5.53 -13.47
CA ASN A 37 7.82 -6.13 -12.80
C ASN A 37 7.37 -5.27 -11.62
N LYS A 38 8.30 -4.72 -10.85
CA LYS A 38 8.00 -3.82 -9.75
C LYS A 38 7.34 -2.53 -10.24
N LYS A 39 7.83 -1.94 -11.34
CA LYS A 39 7.25 -0.74 -11.95
C LYS A 39 5.85 -1.03 -12.49
N VAL A 40 5.65 -2.15 -13.16
CA VAL A 40 4.35 -2.57 -13.67
C VAL A 40 3.38 -2.78 -12.51
N THR A 41 3.83 -3.44 -11.44
CA THR A 41 3.02 -3.64 -10.23
C THR A 41 2.60 -2.30 -9.62
N LEU A 42 3.52 -1.34 -9.50
CA LEU A 42 3.23 0.00 -8.98
C LEU A 42 2.26 0.75 -9.90
N ALA A 43 2.45 0.66 -11.22
CA ALA A 43 1.56 1.29 -12.20
C ALA A 43 0.16 0.66 -12.19
N ALA A 44 0.06 -0.62 -11.85
CA ALA A 44 -1.19 -1.35 -11.78
C ALA A 44 -1.91 -1.19 -10.42
N GLN A 45 -1.30 -0.52 -9.44
CA GLN A 45 -1.92 -0.26 -8.16
C GLN A 45 -3.06 0.73 -8.28
N LEU A 46 -4.07 0.54 -7.46
CA LEU A 46 -5.13 1.52 -7.33
C LEU A 46 -4.61 2.77 -6.63
N ASP A 47 -5.29 3.88 -6.84
CA ASP A 47 -4.99 5.14 -6.15
C ASP A 47 -6.28 5.70 -5.58
N ALA A 48 -6.21 6.25 -4.36
CA ALA A 48 -7.34 6.83 -3.67
C ALA A 48 -7.14 8.33 -3.53
N THR A 49 -8.13 9.10 -3.98
CA THR A 49 -8.13 10.55 -3.89
C THR A 49 -9.42 11.04 -3.26
N ASN A 50 -9.53 12.35 -3.04
CA ASN A 50 -10.71 12.98 -2.47
C ASN A 50 -11.14 12.31 -1.15
N ILE A 51 -10.17 12.01 -0.31
CA ILE A 51 -10.40 11.37 0.98
C ILE A 51 -11.05 12.38 1.91
N ASN A 52 -12.29 12.11 2.32
CA ASN A 52 -13.05 12.95 3.23
C ASN A 52 -13.45 12.16 4.47
N ILE A 53 -13.24 12.74 5.63
CA ILE A 53 -13.60 12.12 6.88
C ILE A 53 -14.70 12.98 7.53
N PHE A 54 -15.82 12.37 7.84
CA PHE A 54 -16.95 13.01 8.49
C PHE A 54 -17.15 12.37 9.85
N ALA A 55 -17.01 13.17 10.91
CA ALA A 55 -17.23 12.73 12.27
C ALA A 55 -18.70 13.00 12.62
N ALA A 56 -19.48 11.94 12.78
CA ALA A 56 -20.91 12.03 13.00
C ALA A 56 -21.26 11.86 14.47
N ASN A 57 -22.27 12.61 14.93
CA ASN A 57 -22.87 12.45 16.25
C ASN A 57 -24.03 11.45 16.19
N LYS A 58 -24.74 11.28 17.33
CA LYS A 58 -25.86 10.34 17.43
C LYS A 58 -26.98 10.65 16.45
N ARG A 59 -27.09 11.90 16.00
CA ARG A 59 -28.13 12.34 15.06
C ARG A 59 -27.71 12.19 13.60
N GLY A 60 -26.52 11.67 13.34
CA GLY A 60 -25.96 11.57 11.99
C GLY A 60 -25.44 12.89 11.43
N LYS A 61 -25.34 13.93 12.23
CA LYS A 61 -24.83 15.25 11.85
C LYS A 61 -23.37 15.40 12.27
N LYS A 62 -22.68 16.39 11.73
CA LYS A 62 -21.28 16.66 12.09
C LYS A 62 -21.17 16.94 13.60
N ALA A 63 -20.32 16.16 14.27
CA ALA A 63 -20.02 16.36 15.67
C ALA A 63 -19.15 17.61 15.85
N LYS A 64 -19.52 18.48 16.80
CA LYS A 64 -18.75 19.69 17.09
C LYS A 64 -17.53 19.38 17.95
N LYS A 65 -17.64 18.37 18.81
CA LYS A 65 -16.56 17.99 19.72
C LYS A 65 -16.31 16.48 19.64
N VAL A 66 -15.09 16.08 19.94
CA VAL A 66 -14.67 14.68 19.87
C VAL A 66 -15.54 13.77 20.77
N LYS A 67 -15.98 14.28 21.91
CA LYS A 67 -16.85 13.51 22.83
C LYS A 67 -18.21 13.15 22.23
N ASP A 68 -18.66 13.88 21.22
CA ASP A 68 -19.96 13.65 20.58
C ASP A 68 -19.86 12.73 19.37
N VAL A 69 -18.65 12.39 18.94
CA VAL A 69 -18.42 11.52 17.79
C VAL A 69 -18.79 10.09 18.15
N VAL A 70 -19.74 9.53 17.42
CA VAL A 70 -20.15 8.12 17.58
C VAL A 70 -19.80 7.29 16.36
N LYS A 71 -19.56 7.94 15.22
CA LYS A 71 -19.23 7.26 13.98
C LYS A 71 -18.32 8.14 13.13
N LEU A 72 -17.31 7.53 12.51
CA LEU A 72 -16.47 8.18 11.51
C LEU A 72 -16.88 7.65 10.14
N LYS A 73 -17.25 8.53 9.25
CA LYS A 73 -17.55 8.21 7.85
C LYS A 73 -16.36 8.62 7.01
N ILE A 74 -15.77 7.65 6.32
CA ILE A 74 -14.62 7.89 5.46
C ILE A 74 -15.06 7.63 4.03
N ASN A 75 -14.98 8.65 3.20
CA ASN A 75 -15.32 8.57 1.79
C ASN A 75 -14.09 8.91 0.96
N PHE A 76 -13.84 8.13 -0.06
CA PHE A 76 -12.73 8.37 -0.98
C PHE A 76 -13.08 7.86 -2.37
N THR A 77 -12.33 8.33 -3.34
CA THR A 77 -12.51 7.97 -4.75
C THR A 77 -11.35 7.11 -5.21
N ILE A 78 -11.66 5.93 -5.73
CA ILE A 78 -10.68 5.09 -6.42
C ILE A 78 -10.58 5.62 -7.85
N VAL A 79 -9.42 6.11 -8.22
CA VAL A 79 -9.17 6.72 -9.52
C VAL A 79 -9.14 5.64 -10.60
N LYS A 80 -9.66 5.97 -11.76
CA LYS A 80 -9.58 5.10 -12.93
C LYS A 80 -8.12 4.79 -13.26
N ASN A 81 -7.80 3.51 -13.37
CA ASN A 81 -6.47 3.05 -13.75
C ASN A 81 -6.59 1.95 -14.80
N ILE A 82 -6.26 2.30 -16.05
CA ILE A 82 -6.43 1.39 -17.19
C ILE A 82 -5.46 0.20 -17.15
N THR A 83 -4.40 0.29 -16.36
CA THR A 83 -3.41 -0.79 -16.23
C THR A 83 -3.70 -1.72 -15.05
N ALA A 84 -4.64 -1.36 -14.18
CA ALA A 84 -5.01 -2.20 -13.04
C ALA A 84 -6.02 -3.25 -13.49
N GLU A 85 -5.80 -4.50 -13.05
CA GLU A 85 -6.72 -5.58 -13.37
C GLU A 85 -8.06 -5.39 -12.66
N THR A 86 -9.15 -5.72 -13.37
CA THR A 86 -10.49 -5.75 -12.78
C THR A 86 -10.67 -6.97 -11.90
N GLY A 87 -11.57 -6.87 -10.95
CA GLY A 87 -11.88 -7.96 -10.03
C GLY A 87 -12.00 -7.48 -8.60
N GLU A 88 -12.09 -8.44 -7.69
CA GLU A 88 -12.22 -8.16 -6.27
C GLU A 88 -10.92 -7.58 -5.72
N ARG A 89 -11.05 -6.48 -4.97
CA ARG A 89 -9.93 -5.84 -4.28
C ARG A 89 -10.26 -5.70 -2.80
N THR A 90 -9.27 -5.93 -1.96
CA THR A 90 -9.40 -5.74 -0.53
C THR A 90 -8.72 -4.44 -0.12
N LEU A 91 -9.47 -3.56 0.49
CA LEU A 91 -8.98 -2.29 0.99
C LEU A 91 -8.86 -2.37 2.52
N TYR A 92 -7.76 -1.88 3.03
CA TYR A 92 -7.53 -1.75 4.46
C TYR A 92 -7.43 -0.28 4.82
N VAL A 93 -8.20 0.15 5.79
CA VAL A 93 -8.18 1.53 6.27
C VAL A 93 -7.63 1.54 7.68
N ARG A 94 -6.59 2.32 7.91
CA ARG A 94 -5.99 2.53 9.23
C ARG A 94 -6.31 3.94 9.70
N ILE A 95 -6.90 4.04 10.88
CA ILE A 95 -7.17 5.33 11.52
C ILE A 95 -6.16 5.46 12.66
N THR A 96 -5.21 6.37 12.51
CA THR A 96 -4.16 6.61 13.49
C THR A 96 -4.56 7.75 14.40
N LYS A 97 -4.51 7.51 15.71
CA LYS A 97 -4.82 8.49 16.74
C LYS A 97 -3.67 9.45 16.97
N PRO A 98 -3.90 10.58 17.67
CA PRO A 98 -2.82 11.53 17.98
C PRO A 98 -1.67 10.93 18.80
N ASP A 99 -1.92 9.85 19.54
CA ASP A 99 -0.90 9.13 20.32
C ASP A 99 -0.15 8.07 19.51
N ASN A 100 -0.35 8.03 18.18
CA ASN A 100 0.20 7.05 17.24
C ASN A 100 -0.42 5.65 17.37
N GLY A 101 -1.42 5.47 18.21
CA GLY A 101 -2.18 4.23 18.26
C GLY A 101 -3.14 4.13 17.08
N VAL A 102 -3.49 2.91 16.69
CA VAL A 102 -4.42 2.64 15.59
C VAL A 102 -5.74 2.16 16.17
N LEU A 103 -6.85 2.74 15.69
CA LEU A 103 -8.18 2.27 16.05
C LEU A 103 -8.37 0.87 15.47
N SER A 104 -8.74 -0.08 16.32
CA SER A 104 -8.96 -1.46 15.90
C SER A 104 -9.92 -2.16 16.84
N LYS A 105 -10.73 -3.05 16.28
CA LYS A 105 -11.63 -3.88 17.08
C LYS A 105 -10.90 -5.07 17.70
N SER A 106 -9.74 -5.44 17.16
CA SER A 106 -8.92 -6.54 17.67
C SER A 106 -7.48 -6.36 17.21
N ASP A 107 -6.53 -6.69 18.09
CA ASP A 107 -5.11 -6.67 17.74
C ASP A 107 -4.75 -7.73 16.70
N SER A 108 -5.63 -8.71 16.50
CA SER A 108 -5.45 -9.74 15.46
C SER A 108 -5.90 -9.29 14.07
N ASN A 109 -6.54 -8.12 13.96
CA ASN A 109 -6.94 -7.54 12.69
C ASN A 109 -5.73 -6.90 12.03
N THR A 110 -4.95 -7.71 11.32
CA THR A 110 -3.71 -7.29 10.67
C THR A 110 -3.71 -7.64 9.19
N PHE A 111 -2.85 -6.98 8.45
CA PHE A 111 -2.62 -7.26 7.05
C PHE A 111 -1.12 -7.16 6.74
N PRO A 112 -0.62 -7.92 5.77
CA PRO A 112 0.79 -7.85 5.42
C PRO A 112 1.10 -6.54 4.69
N TYR A 113 2.17 -5.87 5.14
CA TYR A 113 2.67 -4.66 4.52
C TYR A 113 4.19 -4.69 4.57
N GLU A 114 4.82 -4.71 3.40
CA GLU A 114 6.25 -4.93 3.27
C GLU A 114 6.63 -6.23 3.98
N ASN A 115 7.58 -6.23 4.90
CA ASN A 115 8.01 -7.44 5.61
C ASN A 115 7.44 -7.53 7.03
N ARG A 116 6.28 -6.90 7.27
CA ARG A 116 5.67 -6.86 8.59
C ARG A 116 4.14 -6.89 8.47
N GLU A 117 3.49 -7.02 9.60
CA GLU A 117 2.03 -6.94 9.67
C GLU A 117 1.62 -5.63 10.34
N LEU A 118 0.63 -4.97 9.76
CA LEU A 118 0.05 -3.75 10.29
C LEU A 118 -1.39 -4.00 10.74
N VAL A 119 -1.77 -3.36 11.84
CA VAL A 119 -3.16 -3.41 12.32
C VAL A 119 -4.02 -2.51 11.45
N TYR A 120 -5.21 -2.98 11.07
CA TYR A 120 -6.17 -2.17 10.33
C TYR A 120 -7.39 -1.83 11.19
N SER A 121 -8.01 -0.69 10.87
CA SER A 121 -9.27 -0.29 11.50
C SER A 121 -10.47 -0.89 10.77
N ILE A 122 -10.46 -0.82 9.45
CA ILE A 122 -11.56 -1.25 8.60
C ILE A 122 -11.02 -2.07 7.44
N LYS A 123 -11.71 -3.17 7.13
CA LYS A 123 -11.43 -4.00 5.95
C LYS A 123 -12.65 -3.90 5.04
N LYS A 124 -12.43 -3.54 3.78
CA LYS A 124 -13.50 -3.36 2.80
C LYS A 124 -13.18 -4.12 1.53
N TYR A 125 -14.14 -4.89 1.05
CA TYR A 125 -14.04 -5.55 -0.26
C TYR A 125 -14.76 -4.69 -1.31
N ILE A 126 -14.11 -4.47 -2.44
CA ILE A 126 -14.71 -3.77 -3.57
C ILE A 126 -14.53 -4.61 -4.83
N GLU A 127 -15.44 -4.41 -5.78
CA GLU A 127 -15.30 -4.94 -7.13
C GLU A 127 -14.78 -3.83 -8.04
N TYR A 128 -13.52 -3.94 -8.45
CA TYR A 128 -12.91 -2.94 -9.33
C TYR A 128 -13.24 -3.28 -10.78
N ASN A 129 -13.94 -2.37 -11.45
CA ASN A 129 -14.46 -2.56 -12.83
C ASN A 129 -13.69 -1.77 -13.88
N GLY A 130 -12.55 -1.18 -13.53
CA GLY A 130 -11.75 -0.36 -14.43
C GLY A 130 -12.17 1.09 -14.50
N GLU A 131 -13.23 1.47 -13.81
CA GLU A 131 -13.75 2.83 -13.79
C GLU A 131 -13.57 3.47 -12.42
N GLU A 132 -13.72 4.80 -12.37
CA GLU A 132 -13.71 5.55 -11.12
C GLU A 132 -14.84 5.08 -10.21
N GLN A 133 -14.54 4.90 -8.92
CA GLN A 133 -15.53 4.48 -7.93
C GLN A 133 -15.42 5.31 -6.67
N ASN A 134 -16.55 5.64 -6.08
CA ASN A 134 -16.60 6.20 -4.75
C ASN A 134 -16.79 5.09 -3.74
N VAL A 135 -15.94 5.07 -2.72
CA VAL A 135 -16.00 4.07 -1.65
C VAL A 135 -16.26 4.79 -0.34
N THR A 136 -17.22 4.28 0.45
CA THR A 136 -17.52 4.81 1.75
C THR A 136 -17.39 3.69 2.78
N VAL A 137 -16.67 3.98 3.85
CA VAL A 137 -16.53 3.06 4.99
C VAL A 137 -16.87 3.79 6.27
N TYR A 138 -17.29 3.02 7.28
CA TYR A 138 -17.72 3.57 8.56
C TYR A 138 -16.95 2.92 9.68
N TRP A 139 -16.57 3.73 10.67
CA TRP A 139 -16.00 3.26 11.91
C TRP A 139 -16.92 3.64 13.06
N ASP A 140 -17.47 2.64 13.75
CA ASP A 140 -18.25 2.87 14.94
C ASP A 140 -17.34 3.12 16.12
N VAL A 141 -17.51 4.26 16.77
CA VAL A 141 -16.67 4.67 17.89
C VAL A 141 -17.09 3.90 19.14
N GLU A 142 -16.25 2.99 19.59
CA GLU A 142 -16.47 2.16 20.77
C GLU A 142 -15.51 2.50 21.90
N GLU A 143 -14.49 3.32 21.62
CA GLU A 143 -13.50 3.73 22.61
C GLU A 143 -13.45 5.24 22.73
N PHE A 144 -12.85 5.71 23.81
CA PHE A 144 -12.68 7.14 24.04
C PHE A 144 -11.70 7.73 23.02
N LEU A 145 -12.13 8.77 22.32
CA LEU A 145 -11.28 9.51 21.39
C LEU A 145 -10.83 10.81 22.05
N TYR A 146 -9.58 11.16 21.78
CA TYR A 146 -8.97 12.41 22.24
C TYR A 146 -9.08 13.48 21.18
N ALA A 147 -9.11 14.73 21.59
CA ALA A 147 -8.94 15.84 20.66
C ALA A 147 -7.53 15.82 20.10
N GLY A 148 -7.37 16.18 18.84
CA GLY A 148 -6.07 16.24 18.20
C GLY A 148 -6.11 15.85 16.74
N SER A 149 -4.95 15.61 16.18
CA SER A 149 -4.78 15.26 14.77
C SER A 149 -4.82 13.75 14.58
N TYR A 150 -5.69 13.32 13.70
CA TYR A 150 -5.85 11.91 13.28
C TYR A 150 -5.40 11.77 11.84
N ARG A 151 -5.04 10.57 11.46
CA ARG A 151 -4.67 10.27 10.08
C ARG A 151 -5.38 9.01 9.61
N VAL A 152 -5.90 9.07 8.39
CA VAL A 152 -6.47 7.90 7.70
C VAL A 152 -5.52 7.49 6.60
N ASP A 153 -5.09 6.25 6.62
CA ASP A 153 -4.27 5.64 5.58
C ASP A 153 -5.08 4.54 4.91
N ILE A 154 -5.05 4.50 3.58
CA ILE A 154 -5.78 3.51 2.80
C ILE A 154 -4.78 2.65 2.03
N PHE A 155 -4.91 1.34 2.16
CA PHE A 155 -4.03 0.36 1.54
C PHE A 155 -4.82 -0.54 0.60
N SER A 156 -4.21 -0.90 -0.51
CA SER A 156 -4.72 -1.91 -1.44
C SER A 156 -3.57 -2.78 -1.91
N ASP A 157 -3.75 -4.09 -1.86
CA ASP A 157 -2.75 -5.07 -2.34
C ASP A 157 -1.37 -4.86 -1.71
N GLY A 158 -1.34 -4.51 -0.43
CA GLY A 158 -0.10 -4.30 0.31
C GLY A 158 0.61 -2.98 0.01
N THR A 159 -0.08 -2.04 -0.61
CA THR A 159 0.49 -0.73 -0.97
C THR A 159 -0.38 0.39 -0.41
N LEU A 160 0.25 1.43 0.10
CA LEU A 160 -0.44 2.64 0.53
C LEU A 160 -0.93 3.40 -0.70
N ILE A 161 -2.25 3.55 -0.83
CA ILE A 161 -2.86 4.19 -1.99
C ILE A 161 -3.44 5.57 -1.68
N GLY A 162 -3.58 5.93 -0.43
CA GLY A 162 -4.05 7.26 -0.05
C GLY A 162 -3.87 7.53 1.43
N SER A 163 -3.77 8.79 1.79
CA SER A 163 -3.60 9.23 3.17
C SER A 163 -4.19 10.62 3.35
N GLN A 164 -4.87 10.83 4.46
CA GLN A 164 -5.45 12.13 4.78
C GLN A 164 -5.47 12.33 6.29
N SER A 165 -5.07 13.52 6.71
CA SER A 165 -5.15 13.92 8.10
C SER A 165 -6.44 14.69 8.37
N PHE A 166 -6.97 14.56 9.58
CA PHE A 166 -8.11 15.33 10.03
C PHE A 166 -8.00 15.61 11.52
N ASN A 167 -8.66 16.64 11.97
CA ASN A 167 -8.61 17.06 13.37
C ASN A 167 -9.95 16.87 14.03
N LEU A 168 -9.93 16.44 15.29
CA LEU A 168 -11.10 16.41 16.17
C LEU A 168 -10.87 17.39 17.34
N ASP A 169 -11.87 18.18 17.62
CA ASP A 169 -11.80 19.19 18.70
C ASP A 169 -12.40 18.71 20.02
#